data_92792165f7ec14b5dfbd3691ea74283c
#
_entry.id   92792165f7ec14b5dfbd3691ea74283c
#
_cell.length_a   1.000
_cell.length_b   1.000
_cell.length_c   1.000
_cell.angle_alpha   90.00
_cell.angle_beta   90.00
_cell.angle_gamma   90.00
#
_symmetry.space_group_name_H-M   'P 1'
#
loop_
_entity.id
_entity.type
_entity.pdbx_description
1 polymer ?
#
loop_
_entity_poly.entity_id
_entity_poly.type
_entity_poly.pdbx_seq_one_letter_code
_entity_poly.pdbx_strand_id
1 'polypeptide(L)'
;MAPPARAPPFCSDHPPRKDPPTSTANLVPLNTVHRRRRFEALAEAFLHERGWRVLERNVRFLRKEIDLVVEKDGIVAFVEVKGRNGPAFGHPLDAITRRKRQAIFVAARGWIARSDFRARSYRFDT
;
A
#
# COMPACT_ATOMS: atom_id res chain seq x y z
N MET A 1 -34.37 -43.19 -39.50
CA MET A 1 -34.05 -41.98 -38.63
C MET A 1 -33.72 -42.49 -37.24
N ALA A 2 -32.46 -42.36 -36.88
CA ALA A 2 -32.03 -42.63 -35.49
C ALA A 2 -32.38 -41.45 -34.59
N PRO A 3 -32.93 -41.65 -33.42
CA PRO A 3 -33.18 -40.55 -32.48
C PRO A 3 -31.85 -39.92 -32.02
N PRO A 4 -31.82 -38.63 -31.80
CA PRO A 4 -30.60 -38.01 -31.33
C PRO A 4 -30.18 -38.61 -29.99
N ALA A 5 -28.90 -38.92 -29.87
CA ALA A 5 -28.34 -39.44 -28.63
C ALA A 5 -28.59 -38.42 -27.48
N ARG A 6 -29.21 -38.88 -26.40
CA ARG A 6 -29.33 -38.12 -25.19
C ARG A 6 -27.93 -37.75 -24.69
N ALA A 7 -27.66 -36.47 -24.50
CA ALA A 7 -26.48 -36.06 -23.81
C ALA A 7 -26.44 -36.69 -22.40
N PRO A 8 -25.30 -37.21 -21.97
CA PRO A 8 -25.18 -37.73 -20.60
C PRO A 8 -25.48 -36.64 -19.58
N PRO A 9 -26.15 -36.99 -18.49
CA PRO A 9 -26.37 -36.02 -17.45
C PRO A 9 -25.00 -35.48 -16.95
N PHE A 10 -24.88 -34.22 -16.93
CA PHE A 10 -23.69 -33.54 -16.41
C PHE A 10 -23.64 -33.84 -14.93
N CYS A 11 -22.96 -34.92 -14.54
CA CYS A 11 -22.59 -35.14 -13.13
C CYS A 11 -21.51 -34.15 -12.77
N SER A 12 -21.91 -33.06 -12.19
CA SER A 12 -20.98 -32.15 -11.53
C SER A 12 -20.56 -32.76 -10.19
N ASP A 13 -19.85 -33.85 -10.23
CA ASP A 13 -19.04 -34.32 -9.11
C ASP A 13 -17.79 -33.42 -9.03
N HIS A 14 -18.04 -32.19 -8.70
CA HIS A 14 -16.97 -31.37 -8.17
C HIS A 14 -16.82 -31.78 -6.70
N PRO A 15 -15.66 -32.34 -6.32
CA PRO A 15 -15.37 -32.48 -4.90
C PRO A 15 -15.48 -31.10 -4.27
N PRO A 16 -16.02 -31.00 -3.06
CA PRO A 16 -16.10 -29.72 -2.38
C PRO A 16 -14.69 -29.12 -2.37
N ARG A 17 -14.55 -27.90 -2.92
CA ARG A 17 -13.32 -27.17 -2.81
C ARG A 17 -13.00 -27.11 -1.34
N LYS A 18 -11.92 -27.77 -0.94
CA LYS A 18 -11.35 -27.54 0.38
C LYS A 18 -10.93 -26.09 0.39
N ASP A 19 -11.72 -25.26 1.06
CA ASP A 19 -11.30 -23.92 1.33
C ASP A 19 -9.91 -24.00 1.96
N PRO A 20 -8.96 -23.19 1.48
CA PRO A 20 -7.65 -23.17 2.10
C PRO A 20 -7.83 -22.90 3.59
N PRO A 21 -7.06 -23.55 4.45
CA PRO A 21 -7.15 -23.28 5.87
C PRO A 21 -7.00 -21.78 6.08
N THR A 22 -8.03 -21.15 6.58
CA THR A 22 -7.98 -19.77 7.04
C THR A 22 -6.94 -19.72 8.13
N SER A 23 -5.71 -19.42 7.73
CA SER A 23 -4.67 -19.12 8.69
C SER A 23 -5.08 -17.85 9.41
N THR A 24 -5.64 -18.00 10.58
CA THR A 24 -6.06 -16.92 11.46
C THR A 24 -4.89 -16.08 11.99
N ALA A 25 -3.65 -16.43 11.61
CA ALA A 25 -2.45 -15.85 12.17
C ALA A 25 -2.12 -14.43 11.68
N ASN A 26 -2.77 -13.90 10.63
CA ASN A 26 -2.46 -12.58 10.08
C ASN A 26 -3.67 -11.81 9.54
N LEU A 27 -4.84 -12.02 10.10
CA LEU A 27 -5.99 -11.18 9.81
C LEU A 27 -5.80 -9.81 10.47
N VAL A 28 -5.17 -8.89 9.75
CA VAL A 28 -5.29 -7.48 10.07
C VAL A 28 -6.79 -7.15 10.02
N PRO A 29 -7.41 -6.65 11.09
CA PRO A 29 -8.84 -6.37 11.10
C PRO A 29 -9.21 -5.49 9.91
N LEU A 30 -10.28 -5.83 9.17
CA LEU A 30 -10.78 -5.05 8.03
C LEU A 30 -10.89 -3.55 8.35
N ASN A 31 -11.26 -3.21 9.57
CA ASN A 31 -11.31 -1.83 10.08
C ASN A 31 -9.96 -1.10 10.00
N THR A 32 -8.86 -1.80 10.24
CA THR A 32 -7.51 -1.21 10.19
C THR A 32 -7.09 -0.93 8.75
N VAL A 33 -7.39 -1.85 7.82
CA VAL A 33 -7.08 -1.67 6.39
C VAL A 33 -7.90 -0.52 5.79
N HIS A 34 -9.21 -0.46 6.07
CA HIS A 34 -10.08 0.62 5.60
C HIS A 34 -9.66 1.96 6.17
N ARG A 35 -9.30 1.99 7.45
CA ARG A 35 -8.82 3.20 8.11
C ARG A 35 -7.52 3.70 7.51
N ARG A 36 -6.56 2.81 7.26
CA ARG A 36 -5.30 3.15 6.61
C ARG A 36 -5.53 3.76 5.23
N ARG A 37 -6.31 3.11 4.39
CA ARG A 37 -6.67 3.62 3.05
C ARG A 37 -7.33 4.98 3.09
N ARG A 38 -8.19 5.22 4.07
CA ARG A 38 -8.84 6.52 4.27
C ARG A 38 -7.83 7.62 4.57
N PHE A 39 -6.85 7.37 5.43
CA PHE A 39 -5.81 8.33 5.74
C PHE A 39 -4.87 8.58 4.56
N GLU A 40 -4.55 7.55 3.81
CA GLU A 40 -3.77 7.68 2.58
C GLU A 40 -4.51 8.54 1.55
N ALA A 41 -5.81 8.34 1.36
CA ALA A 41 -6.63 9.16 0.47
C ALA A 41 -6.72 10.62 0.92
N LEU A 42 -6.87 10.88 2.22
CA LEU A 42 -6.86 12.23 2.78
C LEU A 42 -5.51 12.92 2.60
N ALA A 43 -4.42 12.21 2.84
CA ALA A 43 -3.06 12.73 2.62
C ALA A 43 -2.82 13.05 1.15
N GLU A 44 -3.26 12.20 0.24
CA GLU A 44 -3.17 12.42 -1.20
C GLU A 44 -3.95 13.67 -1.63
N ALA A 45 -5.19 13.83 -1.17
CA ALA A 45 -6.00 15.02 -1.47
C ALA A 45 -5.34 16.29 -0.94
N PHE A 46 -4.82 16.25 0.28
CA PHE A 46 -4.10 17.36 0.89
C PHE A 46 -2.86 17.78 0.10
N LEU A 47 -2.09 16.81 -0.38
CA LEU A 47 -0.90 17.05 -1.19
C LEU A 47 -1.28 17.58 -2.58
N HIS A 48 -2.31 17.02 -3.20
CA HIS A 48 -2.80 17.45 -4.50
C HIS A 48 -3.25 18.92 -4.50
N GLU A 49 -3.98 19.36 -3.47
CA GLU A 49 -4.39 20.76 -3.30
C GLU A 49 -3.19 21.71 -3.20
N ARG A 50 -2.03 21.22 -2.79
CA ARG A 50 -0.78 21.99 -2.68
C ARG A 50 0.13 21.88 -3.89
N GLY A 51 -0.37 21.28 -4.97
CA GLY A 51 0.33 21.15 -6.24
C GLY A 51 1.28 19.95 -6.33
N TRP A 52 1.21 19.00 -5.39
CA TRP A 52 1.97 17.76 -5.47
C TRP A 52 1.28 16.75 -6.38
N ARG A 53 2.06 16.08 -7.20
CA ARG A 53 1.61 15.02 -8.09
C ARG A 53 2.03 13.66 -7.54
N VAL A 54 1.10 12.71 -7.45
CA VAL A 54 1.42 11.35 -7.03
C VAL A 54 2.10 10.61 -8.18
N LEU A 55 3.30 10.12 -7.94
CA LEU A 55 4.04 9.28 -8.88
C LEU A 55 3.74 7.80 -8.65
N GLU A 56 3.69 7.37 -7.41
CA GLU A 56 3.42 5.98 -7.05
C GLU A 56 2.84 5.87 -5.64
N ARG A 57 2.05 4.83 -5.41
CA ARG A 57 1.43 4.50 -4.12
C ARG A 57 1.92 3.14 -3.65
N ASN A 58 2.01 2.98 -2.33
CA ASN A 58 2.34 1.70 -1.70
C ASN A 58 3.59 1.02 -2.31
N VAL A 59 4.65 1.78 -2.36
CA VAL A 59 5.94 1.31 -2.88
C VAL A 59 6.56 0.32 -1.91
N ARG A 60 6.86 -0.86 -2.40
CA ARG A 60 7.50 -1.92 -1.60
C ARG A 60 8.88 -2.25 -2.16
N PHE A 61 9.84 -2.33 -1.26
CA PHE A 61 11.20 -2.77 -1.56
C PHE A 61 11.82 -3.46 -0.34
N LEU A 62 12.28 -4.69 -0.49
CA LEU A 62 12.89 -5.50 0.57
C LEU A 62 12.07 -5.47 1.89
N ARG A 63 10.77 -5.77 1.82
CA ARG A 63 9.83 -5.76 2.96
C ARG A 63 9.63 -4.38 3.62
N LYS A 64 10.11 -3.33 2.99
CA LYS A 64 9.89 -1.95 3.41
C LYS A 64 8.82 -1.33 2.53
N GLU A 65 8.05 -0.42 3.09
CA GLU A 65 6.91 0.19 2.40
C GLU A 65 6.94 1.71 2.57
N ILE A 66 6.64 2.41 1.49
CA ILE A 66 6.41 3.85 1.45
C ILE A 66 4.97 4.06 0.97
N ASP A 67 4.19 4.83 1.67
CA ASP A 67 2.76 5.00 1.36
C ASP A 67 2.54 5.80 0.08
N LEU A 68 3.25 6.91 -0.10
CA LEU A 68 3.16 7.76 -1.28
C LEU A 68 4.54 8.23 -1.73
N VAL A 69 4.72 8.27 -3.05
CA VAL A 69 5.82 8.98 -3.70
C VAL A 69 5.21 10.10 -4.52
N VAL A 70 5.54 11.34 -4.18
CA VAL A 70 4.97 12.54 -4.80
C VAL A 70 6.04 13.47 -5.33
N GLU A 71 5.68 14.30 -6.31
CA GLU A 71 6.60 15.23 -6.97
C GLU A 71 5.98 16.60 -7.08
N LYS A 72 6.80 17.61 -6.87
CA LYS A 72 6.49 19.02 -7.15
C LYS A 72 7.77 19.77 -7.47
N ASP A 73 7.76 20.52 -8.59
CA ASP A 73 8.87 21.37 -9.02
C ASP A 73 10.24 20.66 -9.07
N GLY A 74 10.25 19.39 -9.48
CA GLY A 74 11.45 18.56 -9.54
C GLY A 74 11.91 17.98 -8.21
N ILE A 75 11.14 18.19 -7.13
CA ILE A 75 11.39 17.61 -5.82
C ILE A 75 10.52 16.36 -5.67
N VAL A 76 11.13 15.23 -5.34
CA VAL A 76 10.41 14.00 -4.99
C VAL A 76 10.37 13.85 -3.48
N ALA A 77 9.17 13.68 -2.93
CA ALA A 77 8.95 13.40 -1.51
C ALA A 77 8.46 11.97 -1.31
N PHE A 78 9.10 11.26 -0.40
CA PHE A 78 8.67 9.96 0.08
C PHE A 78 7.86 10.17 1.36
N VAL A 79 6.58 9.85 1.31
CA VAL A 79 5.62 10.17 2.35
C VAL A 79 5.16 8.93 3.08
N GLU A 80 5.28 8.94 4.41
CA GLU A 80 4.64 7.96 5.28
C GLU A 80 3.42 8.59 5.93
N VAL A 81 2.26 8.00 5.72
CA VAL A 81 0.99 8.48 6.26
C VAL A 81 0.75 7.85 7.63
N LYS A 82 0.67 8.68 8.66
CA LYS A 82 0.30 8.26 10.01
C LYS A 82 -1.14 8.64 10.32
N GLY A 83 -2.02 7.63 10.36
CA GLY A 83 -3.38 7.81 10.85
C GLY A 83 -3.48 7.53 12.34
N ARG A 84 -3.64 8.55 13.16
CA ARG A 84 -3.93 8.39 14.58
C ARG A 84 -5.37 8.80 14.88
N ASN A 85 -6.14 7.89 15.44
CA ASN A 85 -7.44 8.18 16.03
C ASN A 85 -7.29 8.19 17.55
N GLY A 86 -7.64 9.32 18.16
CA GLY A 86 -7.78 9.45 19.60
C GLY A 86 -6.75 10.39 20.26
N PRO A 87 -7.02 10.74 21.54
CA PRO A 87 -6.19 11.66 22.32
C PRO A 87 -4.90 11.03 22.84
N ALA A 88 -4.47 9.89 22.31
CA ALA A 88 -3.13 9.40 22.53
C ALA A 88 -2.18 10.36 21.82
N PHE A 89 -1.94 11.46 22.47
CA PHE A 89 -0.86 12.38 22.16
C PHE A 89 0.45 11.63 22.32
N GLY A 90 0.84 10.89 21.29
CA GLY A 90 2.24 10.63 21.12
C GLY A 90 2.92 12.00 21.12
N HIS A 91 3.91 12.16 21.94
CA HIS A 91 4.73 13.36 21.99
C HIS A 91 5.10 13.73 20.54
N PRO A 92 5.08 15.05 20.13
CA PRO A 92 5.51 15.44 18.78
C PRO A 92 6.94 15.01 18.47
N LEU A 93 7.65 14.52 19.46
CA LEU A 93 8.96 13.89 19.41
C LEU A 93 8.91 12.35 19.45
N ASP A 94 7.77 11.71 19.22
CA ASP A 94 7.76 10.31 18.78
C ASP A 94 8.44 10.27 17.43
N ALA A 95 9.67 10.65 17.50
CA ALA A 95 10.63 10.62 16.44
C ALA A 95 10.50 9.26 15.76
N ILE A 96 10.28 9.28 14.48
CA ILE A 96 10.51 8.13 13.64
C ILE A 96 11.75 7.44 14.18
N THR A 97 11.59 6.26 14.74
CA THR A 97 12.71 5.54 15.31
C THR A 97 13.80 5.44 14.23
N ARG A 98 15.07 5.48 14.64
CA ARG A 98 16.21 5.32 13.72
C ARG A 98 16.02 4.13 12.76
N ARG A 99 15.46 3.03 13.28
CA ARG A 99 15.15 1.83 12.50
C ARG A 99 14.10 2.10 11.40
N LYS A 100 13.10 2.91 11.70
CA LYS A 100 12.05 3.27 10.75
C LYS A 100 12.56 4.21 9.66
N ARG A 101 13.41 5.16 10.01
CA ARG A 101 14.12 6.01 9.03
C ARG A 101 14.95 5.19 8.06
N GLN A 102 15.71 4.23 8.57
CA GLN A 102 16.49 3.33 7.72
C GLN A 102 15.61 2.51 6.78
N ALA A 103 14.47 2.05 7.26
CA ALA A 103 13.50 1.29 6.45
C ALA A 103 12.98 2.11 5.27
N ILE A 104 12.57 3.34 5.52
CA ILE A 104 12.08 4.26 4.48
C ILE A 104 13.22 4.61 3.52
N PHE A 105 14.40 4.85 4.03
CA PHE A 105 15.58 5.16 3.21
C PHE A 105 15.95 4.01 2.26
N VAL A 106 15.90 2.77 2.72
CA VAL A 106 16.15 1.59 1.88
C VAL A 106 15.10 1.47 0.77
N ALA A 107 13.83 1.65 1.10
CA ALA A 107 12.75 1.61 0.10
C ALA A 107 12.87 2.76 -0.92
N ALA A 108 13.21 3.95 -0.47
CA ALA A 108 13.41 5.12 -1.32
C ALA A 108 14.59 4.91 -2.29
N ARG A 109 15.70 4.38 -1.83
CA ARG A 109 16.85 4.04 -2.69
C ARG A 109 16.47 3.02 -3.76
N GLY A 110 15.71 1.99 -3.39
CA GLY A 110 15.21 1.00 -4.34
C GLY A 110 14.31 1.64 -5.40
N TRP A 111 13.43 2.54 -5.00
CA TRP A 111 12.57 3.27 -5.92
C TRP A 111 13.37 4.16 -6.88
N ILE A 112 14.33 4.93 -6.36
CA ILE A 112 15.20 5.81 -7.17
C ILE A 112 15.98 4.98 -8.20
N ALA A 113 16.49 3.82 -7.81
CA ALA A 113 17.28 2.96 -8.70
C ALA A 113 16.46 2.40 -9.88
N ARG A 114 15.17 2.08 -9.65
CA ARG A 114 14.29 1.50 -10.69
C ARG A 114 13.46 2.54 -11.45
N SER A 115 13.35 3.76 -10.93
CA SER A 115 12.55 4.83 -11.54
C SER A 115 13.31 5.53 -12.65
N ASP A 116 12.60 5.83 -13.75
CA ASP A 116 13.11 6.68 -14.82
C ASP A 116 13.01 8.17 -14.51
N PHE A 117 12.30 8.52 -13.43
CA PHE A 117 12.13 9.90 -13.02
C PHE A 117 13.43 10.48 -12.44
N ARG A 118 13.87 11.59 -12.98
CA ARG A 118 15.06 12.31 -12.51
C ARG A 118 14.65 13.51 -11.67
N ALA A 119 14.73 13.36 -10.35
CA ALA A 119 14.45 14.44 -9.43
C ALA A 119 15.66 15.36 -9.26
N ARG A 120 15.39 16.64 -9.04
CA ARG A 120 16.40 17.62 -8.64
C ARG A 120 16.82 17.42 -7.18
N SER A 121 15.91 17.02 -6.33
CA SER A 121 16.17 16.67 -4.94
C SER A 121 15.13 15.69 -4.40
N TYR A 122 15.47 15.07 -3.29
CA TYR A 122 14.63 14.10 -2.59
C TYR A 122 14.43 14.52 -1.13
N ARG A 123 13.23 14.29 -0.59
CA ARG A 123 12.91 14.53 0.82
C ARG A 123 12.04 13.43 1.40
N PHE A 124 11.98 13.37 2.72
CA PHE A 124 11.16 12.42 3.47
C PHE A 124 10.19 13.18 4.36
N ASP A 125 8.91 12.85 4.26
CA ASP A 125 7.82 13.49 5.00
C ASP A 125 7.00 12.44 5.78
N THR A 126 6.47 12.83 6.94
CA THR A 126 5.60 11.97 7.77
C THR A 126 4.43 12.76 8.30
#